data_eb9ebc2003a53b35a11255962c4be894
#
_entry.id   eb9ebc2003a53b35a11255962c4be894
#
_cell.length_a   1.000
_cell.length_b   1.000
_cell.length_c   1.000
_cell.angle_alpha   90.00
_cell.angle_beta   90.00
_cell.angle_gamma   90.00
#
_symmetry.space_group_name_H-M   'P 1'
#
loop_
_entity.id
_entity.type
_entity.pdbx_description
1 polymer ?
#
loop_
_entity_poly.entity_id
_entity_poly.type
_entity_poly.pdbx_seq_one_letter_code
_entity_poly.pdbx_strand_id
1 'polypeptide(L)'
;MATKAAITMDDLLAGADASVKQLTAGEVIVGTILSIRKHEVLLDLGAQGIGLVPRREVGYSRALNIGDEVTASIVDPELDNGYALLSLRKAAKDRGWDEVAAKMESGEIIEVSPYDANRGGLLVEYDGVRGFLPVSQLSAEHYPRVGSSDKDEILQRLNVLIGQTLKVRILDCDRKANKLIFSEKEAIKDGLSARFEKLTIGDTVQGIVTGVVDFG
;
A
#
# COMPACT_ATOMS: atom_id res chain seq x y z
N MET A 1 -22.17 -55.57 -4.19
CA MET A 1 -23.11 -54.61 -4.78
C MET A 1 -23.17 -53.41 -3.84
N ALA A 2 -22.52 -52.33 -4.20
CA ALA A 2 -22.52 -51.10 -3.38
C ALA A 2 -23.80 -50.31 -3.71
N THR A 3 -24.66 -50.16 -2.74
CA THR A 3 -25.91 -49.39 -2.82
C THR A 3 -25.51 -47.91 -2.91
N LYS A 4 -25.76 -47.30 -4.07
CA LYS A 4 -25.62 -45.86 -4.29
C LYS A 4 -26.65 -45.16 -3.39
N ALA A 5 -26.21 -44.52 -2.32
CA ALA A 5 -27.09 -43.72 -1.47
C ALA A 5 -27.77 -42.67 -2.35
N ALA A 6 -29.10 -42.67 -2.37
CA ALA A 6 -29.86 -41.64 -3.05
C ALA A 6 -29.69 -40.32 -2.26
N ILE A 7 -29.01 -39.36 -2.86
CA ILE A 7 -28.92 -37.99 -2.32
C ILE A 7 -30.34 -37.42 -2.32
N THR A 8 -30.88 -37.11 -1.16
CA THR A 8 -32.23 -36.55 -1.04
C THR A 8 -32.18 -35.04 -1.34
N MET A 9 -33.34 -34.45 -1.70
CA MET A 9 -33.47 -33.02 -1.93
C MET A 9 -33.12 -32.21 -0.66
N ASP A 10 -33.40 -32.77 0.51
CA ASP A 10 -33.04 -32.15 1.79
C ASP A 10 -31.51 -32.14 2.02
N ASP A 11 -30.79 -33.18 1.58
CA ASP A 11 -29.31 -33.20 1.62
C ASP A 11 -28.71 -32.17 0.66
N LEU A 12 -29.35 -31.95 -0.49
CA LEU A 12 -28.95 -30.92 -1.45
C LEU A 12 -29.28 -29.49 -0.94
N LEU A 13 -30.41 -29.31 -0.29
CA LEU A 13 -30.80 -28.05 0.32
C LEU A 13 -29.94 -27.70 1.54
N ALA A 14 -29.62 -28.68 2.40
CA ALA A 14 -28.70 -28.49 3.51
C ALA A 14 -27.27 -28.16 3.05
N GLY A 15 -26.87 -28.64 1.88
CA GLY A 15 -25.60 -28.24 1.22
C GLY A 15 -25.68 -26.88 0.53
N ALA A 16 -26.88 -26.46 0.11
CA ALA A 16 -27.10 -25.15 -0.54
C ALA A 16 -27.31 -24.00 0.46
N ASP A 17 -27.70 -24.32 1.70
CA ASP A 17 -27.73 -23.37 2.83
C ASP A 17 -26.34 -22.98 3.36
N ALA A 18 -25.25 -23.47 2.74
CA ALA A 18 -23.94 -22.86 2.87
C ALA A 18 -23.95 -21.46 2.23
N SER A 19 -24.75 -20.60 2.86
CA SER A 19 -24.77 -19.14 2.82
C SER A 19 -24.34 -18.54 1.47
N VAL A 20 -25.28 -18.23 0.64
CA VAL A 20 -25.14 -17.08 -0.25
C VAL A 20 -25.00 -15.87 0.68
N LYS A 21 -23.76 -15.60 1.08
CA LYS A 21 -23.44 -14.45 1.93
C LYS A 21 -23.89 -13.21 1.17
N GLN A 22 -24.84 -12.48 1.73
CA GLN A 22 -25.34 -11.25 1.11
C GLN A 22 -24.16 -10.26 0.95
N LEU A 23 -24.04 -9.71 -0.24
CA LEU A 23 -23.03 -8.70 -0.53
C LEU A 23 -23.31 -7.45 0.32
N THR A 24 -22.30 -6.99 1.05
CA THR A 24 -22.39 -5.78 1.85
C THR A 24 -21.47 -4.70 1.27
N ALA A 25 -21.96 -3.46 1.20
CA ALA A 25 -21.16 -2.34 0.74
C ALA A 25 -19.91 -2.15 1.62
N GLY A 26 -18.73 -2.04 1.01
CA GLY A 26 -17.45 -1.93 1.69
C GLY A 26 -16.76 -3.27 1.98
N GLU A 27 -17.39 -4.40 1.77
CA GLU A 27 -16.75 -5.71 1.89
C GLU A 27 -15.80 -5.95 0.72
N VAL A 28 -14.71 -6.69 0.99
CA VAL A 28 -13.72 -7.08 -0.01
C VAL A 28 -13.99 -8.52 -0.43
N ILE A 29 -14.09 -8.73 -1.73
CA ILE A 29 -14.39 -10.03 -2.33
C ILE A 29 -13.37 -10.36 -3.42
N VAL A 30 -13.11 -11.64 -3.62
CA VAL A 30 -12.30 -12.14 -4.72
C VAL A 30 -13.24 -12.57 -5.85
N GLY A 31 -12.94 -12.13 -7.07
CA GLY A 31 -13.70 -12.52 -8.26
C GLY A 31 -12.78 -12.83 -9.43
N THR A 32 -13.26 -13.64 -10.36
CA THR A 32 -12.54 -14.01 -11.59
C THR A 32 -12.99 -13.14 -12.74
N ILE A 33 -12.07 -12.64 -13.54
CA ILE A 33 -12.39 -11.80 -14.70
C ILE A 33 -13.05 -12.63 -15.80
N LEU A 34 -14.33 -12.36 -16.07
CA LEU A 34 -15.09 -12.98 -17.15
C LEU A 34 -14.89 -12.29 -18.49
N SER A 35 -14.91 -10.96 -18.50
CA SER A 35 -14.89 -10.17 -19.71
C SER A 35 -14.30 -8.78 -19.46
N ILE A 36 -13.49 -8.32 -20.40
CA ILE A 36 -12.91 -6.97 -20.38
C ILE A 36 -13.49 -6.20 -21.58
N ARG A 37 -14.30 -5.18 -21.30
CA ARG A 37 -14.89 -4.29 -22.30
C ARG A 37 -14.25 -2.91 -22.26
N LYS A 38 -14.57 -2.07 -23.24
CA LYS A 38 -14.01 -0.71 -23.35
C LYS A 38 -14.28 0.15 -22.11
N HIS A 39 -15.44 0.02 -21.48
CA HIS A 39 -15.90 0.87 -20.40
C HIS A 39 -16.07 0.14 -19.06
N GLU A 40 -16.04 -1.18 -19.04
CA GLU A 40 -16.35 -2.02 -17.90
C GLU A 40 -15.58 -3.35 -17.92
N VAL A 41 -15.40 -3.94 -16.76
CA VAL A 41 -14.89 -5.30 -16.57
C VAL A 41 -15.93 -6.08 -15.78
N LEU A 42 -16.26 -7.29 -16.24
CA LEU A 42 -17.17 -8.18 -15.54
C LEU A 42 -16.38 -9.23 -14.77
N LEU A 43 -16.76 -9.41 -13.51
CA LEU A 43 -16.18 -10.39 -12.59
C LEU A 43 -17.22 -11.44 -12.23
N ASP A 44 -16.83 -12.70 -12.19
CA ASP A 44 -17.59 -13.79 -11.60
C ASP A 44 -17.32 -13.82 -10.09
N LEU A 45 -18.38 -13.72 -9.32
CA LEU A 45 -18.34 -13.79 -7.86
C LEU A 45 -18.85 -15.16 -7.34
N GLY A 46 -18.93 -16.14 -8.23
CA GLY A 46 -19.45 -17.47 -7.93
C GLY A 46 -20.94 -17.45 -7.55
N ALA A 47 -21.27 -17.98 -6.38
CA ALA A 47 -22.66 -18.06 -5.90
C ALA A 47 -23.31 -16.68 -5.65
N GLN A 48 -22.52 -15.61 -5.59
CA GLN A 48 -22.99 -14.24 -5.31
C GLN A 48 -23.35 -13.46 -6.59
N GLY A 49 -23.15 -14.05 -7.77
CA GLY A 49 -23.55 -13.47 -9.05
C GLY A 49 -22.41 -12.82 -9.81
N ILE A 50 -22.70 -11.76 -10.54
CA ILE A 50 -21.75 -11.06 -11.40
C ILE A 50 -21.48 -9.65 -10.86
N GLY A 51 -20.21 -9.30 -10.77
CA GLY A 51 -19.76 -7.96 -10.42
C GLY A 51 -19.38 -7.14 -11.67
N LEU A 52 -19.69 -5.86 -11.63
CA LEU A 52 -19.34 -4.89 -12.64
C LEU A 52 -18.32 -3.90 -12.08
N VAL A 53 -17.16 -3.78 -12.74
CA VAL A 53 -16.12 -2.80 -12.43
C VAL A 53 -16.05 -1.78 -13.55
N PRO A 54 -16.40 -0.51 -13.31
CA PRO A 54 -16.18 0.56 -14.28
C PRO A 54 -14.70 0.74 -14.58
N ARG A 55 -14.35 1.06 -15.82
CA ARG A 55 -12.94 1.21 -16.25
C ARG A 55 -12.13 2.20 -15.39
N ARG A 56 -12.78 3.25 -14.89
CA ARG A 56 -12.17 4.23 -13.98
C ARG A 56 -11.74 3.66 -12.63
N GLU A 57 -12.36 2.55 -12.21
CA GLU A 57 -12.10 1.86 -10.93
C GLU A 57 -11.11 0.69 -11.06
N VAL A 58 -10.65 0.39 -12.28
CA VAL A 58 -9.67 -0.67 -12.54
C VAL A 58 -8.27 -0.29 -12.04
N GLY A 59 -7.94 1.03 -12.03
CA GLY A 59 -6.56 1.50 -11.75
C GLY A 59 -5.62 1.32 -12.96
N TYR A 60 -4.45 1.93 -12.89
CA TYR A 60 -3.47 1.93 -14.00
C TYR A 60 -2.37 0.86 -13.86
N SER A 61 -2.28 0.19 -12.72
CA SER A 61 -1.08 -0.55 -12.33
C SER A 61 -1.05 -2.02 -12.75
N ARG A 62 -2.09 -2.58 -13.35
CA ARG A 62 -2.13 -4.00 -13.67
C ARG A 62 -2.70 -4.29 -15.05
N ALA A 63 -1.95 -5.06 -15.84
CA ALA A 63 -2.51 -5.70 -17.02
C ALA A 63 -3.50 -6.78 -16.53
N LEU A 64 -4.78 -6.62 -16.88
CA LEU A 64 -5.83 -7.58 -16.55
C LEU A 64 -6.00 -8.54 -17.72
N ASN A 65 -6.08 -9.82 -17.41
CA ASN A 65 -6.41 -10.86 -18.40
C ASN A 65 -7.71 -11.56 -17.98
N ILE A 66 -8.41 -12.09 -18.98
CA ILE A 66 -9.60 -12.92 -18.73
C ILE A 66 -9.15 -14.19 -18.02
N GLY A 67 -9.83 -14.53 -16.92
CA GLY A 67 -9.50 -15.66 -16.06
C GLY A 67 -8.60 -15.33 -14.87
N ASP A 68 -8.09 -14.09 -14.77
CA ASP A 68 -7.33 -13.66 -13.60
C ASP A 68 -8.25 -13.50 -12.38
N GLU A 69 -7.78 -13.94 -11.22
CA GLU A 69 -8.42 -13.66 -9.94
C GLU A 69 -8.01 -12.27 -9.45
N VAL A 70 -8.99 -11.46 -9.12
CA VAL A 70 -8.78 -10.09 -8.63
C VAL A 70 -9.60 -9.83 -7.38
N THR A 71 -9.03 -9.06 -6.47
CA THR A 71 -9.70 -8.60 -5.26
C THR A 71 -10.40 -7.28 -5.53
N ALA A 72 -11.70 -7.22 -5.25
CA ALA A 72 -12.52 -6.03 -5.45
C ALA A 72 -13.26 -5.65 -4.16
N SER A 73 -13.49 -4.36 -3.94
CA SER A 73 -14.35 -3.86 -2.87
C SER A 73 -15.75 -3.60 -3.43
N ILE A 74 -16.77 -4.02 -2.70
CA ILE A 74 -18.16 -3.78 -3.07
C ILE A 74 -18.49 -2.32 -2.79
N VAL A 75 -18.94 -1.62 -3.83
CA VAL A 75 -19.39 -0.23 -3.73
C VAL A 75 -20.91 -0.20 -3.53
N ASP A 76 -21.61 -0.96 -4.36
CA ASP A 76 -23.06 -1.14 -4.29
C ASP A 76 -23.37 -2.62 -4.52
N PRO A 77 -24.08 -3.28 -3.59
CA PRO A 77 -24.34 -4.71 -3.68
C PRO A 77 -25.31 -5.08 -4.80
N GLU A 78 -26.19 -4.18 -5.21
CA GLU A 78 -27.21 -4.45 -6.23
C GLU A 78 -27.52 -3.20 -7.06
N LEU A 79 -27.21 -3.26 -8.34
CA LEU A 79 -27.63 -2.29 -9.33
C LEU A 79 -28.97 -2.71 -9.97
N ASP A 80 -29.68 -1.77 -10.61
CA ASP A 80 -30.94 -2.02 -11.32
C ASP A 80 -30.87 -3.14 -12.35
N ASN A 81 -29.68 -3.48 -12.82
CA ASN A 81 -29.42 -4.56 -13.79
C ASN A 81 -29.04 -5.89 -13.15
N GLY A 82 -29.10 -6.02 -11.82
CA GLY A 82 -28.78 -7.23 -11.06
C GLY A 82 -27.28 -7.52 -10.91
N TYR A 83 -26.39 -6.56 -11.25
CA TYR A 83 -24.95 -6.67 -11.02
C TYR A 83 -24.54 -5.95 -9.74
N ALA A 84 -23.52 -6.45 -9.06
CA ALA A 84 -22.86 -5.71 -7.98
C ALA A 84 -21.85 -4.70 -8.54
N LEU A 85 -21.86 -3.48 -8.08
CA LEU A 85 -20.86 -2.48 -8.42
C LEU A 85 -19.60 -2.68 -7.60
N LEU A 86 -18.47 -2.87 -8.25
CA LEU A 86 -17.20 -3.17 -7.63
C LEU A 86 -16.13 -2.12 -7.96
N SER A 87 -15.15 -1.97 -7.07
CA SER A 87 -13.96 -1.14 -7.27
C SER A 87 -12.71 -1.93 -6.95
N LEU A 88 -11.84 -2.13 -7.95
CA LEU A 88 -10.50 -2.73 -7.75
C LEU A 88 -9.56 -1.74 -7.08
N ARG A 89 -9.69 -0.46 -7.44
CA ARG A 89 -8.87 0.61 -6.88
C ARG A 89 -9.09 0.79 -5.38
N LYS A 90 -10.35 0.70 -4.91
CA LYS A 90 -10.66 0.78 -3.49
C LYS A 90 -10.10 -0.42 -2.73
N ALA A 91 -10.26 -1.65 -3.27
CA ALA A 91 -9.70 -2.85 -2.67
C ALA A 91 -8.18 -2.82 -2.57
N ALA A 92 -7.49 -2.38 -3.63
CA ALA A 92 -6.03 -2.22 -3.62
C ALA A 92 -5.60 -1.20 -2.54
N LYS A 93 -6.30 -0.07 -2.45
CA LYS A 93 -6.02 0.94 -1.43
C LYS A 93 -6.26 0.42 0.00
N ASP A 94 -7.35 -0.29 0.22
CA ASP A 94 -7.68 -0.85 1.55
C ASP A 94 -6.63 -1.88 1.98
N ARG A 95 -6.20 -2.77 1.06
CA ARG A 95 -5.10 -3.71 1.31
C ARG A 95 -3.79 -3.00 1.58
N GLY A 96 -3.45 -1.97 0.79
CA GLY A 96 -2.26 -1.16 1.01
C GLY A 96 -2.23 -0.53 2.40
N TRP A 97 -3.37 -0.06 2.92
CA TRP A 97 -3.45 0.44 4.29
C TRP A 97 -3.23 -0.63 5.35
N ASP A 98 -3.71 -1.85 5.13
CA ASP A 98 -3.51 -2.96 6.07
C ASP A 98 -2.03 -3.40 6.08
N GLU A 99 -1.37 -3.43 4.92
CA GLU A 99 0.08 -3.69 4.80
C GLU A 99 0.91 -2.59 5.45
N VAL A 100 0.55 -1.33 5.23
CA VAL A 100 1.20 -0.16 5.86
C VAL A 100 1.09 -0.24 7.37
N ALA A 101 -0.08 -0.57 7.93
CA ALA A 101 -0.28 -0.72 9.36
C ALA A 101 0.58 -1.85 9.95
N ALA A 102 0.62 -3.01 9.30
CA ALA A 102 1.46 -4.14 9.73
C ALA A 102 2.96 -3.78 9.70
N LYS A 103 3.42 -3.07 8.65
CA LYS A 103 4.82 -2.62 8.56
C LYS A 103 5.16 -1.51 9.54
N MET A 104 4.21 -0.68 9.92
CA MET A 104 4.41 0.31 10.99
C MET A 104 4.62 -0.39 12.35
N GLU A 105 3.81 -1.42 12.66
CA GLU A 105 3.94 -2.19 13.89
C GLU A 105 5.25 -3.01 13.95
N SER A 106 5.64 -3.62 12.82
CA SER A 106 6.91 -4.38 12.73
C SER A 106 8.14 -3.47 12.72
N GLY A 107 7.97 -2.18 12.41
CA GLY A 107 9.07 -1.24 12.25
C GLY A 107 9.97 -1.51 11.04
N GLU A 108 9.48 -2.24 10.06
CA GLU A 108 10.23 -2.64 8.88
C GLU A 108 10.67 -1.44 8.04
N ILE A 109 11.90 -1.51 7.54
CA ILE A 109 12.42 -0.53 6.58
C ILE A 109 11.88 -0.88 5.19
N ILE A 110 11.23 0.07 4.56
CA ILE A 110 10.66 -0.06 3.22
C ILE A 110 11.39 0.84 2.24
N GLU A 111 11.40 0.44 0.97
CA GLU A 111 11.93 1.22 -0.12
C GLU A 111 10.79 1.92 -0.84
N VAL A 112 10.89 3.24 -0.97
CA VAL A 112 9.89 4.07 -1.64
C VAL A 112 10.56 4.98 -2.68
N SER A 113 9.81 5.30 -3.73
CA SER A 113 10.25 6.23 -4.76
C SER A 113 9.38 7.48 -4.75
N PRO A 114 9.93 8.66 -4.49
CA PRO A 114 9.19 9.90 -4.58
C PRO A 114 8.76 10.17 -6.03
N TYR A 115 7.50 10.57 -6.21
CA TYR A 115 6.96 10.93 -7.53
C TYR A 115 6.78 12.44 -7.69
N ASP A 116 6.78 13.20 -6.58
CA ASP A 116 6.65 14.65 -6.60
C ASP A 116 7.30 15.28 -5.35
N ALA A 117 7.57 16.56 -5.38
CA ALA A 117 8.18 17.32 -4.28
C ALA A 117 7.43 18.61 -4.02
N ASN A 118 7.31 18.98 -2.76
CA ASN A 118 6.81 20.29 -2.36
C ASN A 118 7.75 20.97 -1.36
N ARG A 119 7.45 22.21 -0.96
CA ARG A 119 8.28 23.00 -0.02
C ARG A 119 8.41 22.37 1.38
N GLY A 120 7.55 21.43 1.74
CA GLY A 120 7.56 20.75 3.03
C GLY A 120 8.23 19.38 3.01
N GLY A 121 8.42 18.78 1.84
CA GLY A 121 8.96 17.42 1.70
C GLY A 121 8.65 16.75 0.37
N LEU A 122 8.82 15.45 0.35
CA LEU A 122 8.59 14.58 -0.80
C LEU A 122 7.23 13.89 -0.70
N LEU A 123 6.56 13.77 -1.84
CA LEU A 123 5.37 12.95 -1.99
C LEU A 123 5.79 11.58 -2.50
N VAL A 124 5.42 10.55 -1.78
CA VAL A 124 5.75 9.17 -2.07
C VAL A 124 4.48 8.34 -2.21
N GLU A 125 4.54 7.26 -2.98
CA GLU A 125 3.46 6.29 -3.10
C GLU A 125 4.00 4.90 -2.75
N TYR A 126 3.28 4.22 -1.88
CA TYR A 126 3.58 2.87 -1.47
C TYR A 126 2.30 2.02 -1.55
N ASP A 127 2.32 0.98 -2.37
CA ASP A 127 1.19 0.05 -2.63
C ASP A 127 -0.17 0.75 -2.85
N GLY A 128 -0.18 1.81 -3.67
CA GLY A 128 -1.38 2.59 -3.98
C GLY A 128 -1.84 3.55 -2.87
N VAL A 129 -1.09 3.63 -1.76
CA VAL A 129 -1.31 4.60 -0.69
C VAL A 129 -0.34 5.76 -0.84
N ARG A 130 -0.88 6.96 -0.84
CA ARG A 130 -0.06 8.18 -0.90
C ARG A 130 0.42 8.56 0.48
N GLY A 131 1.72 8.85 0.59
CA GLY A 131 2.34 9.27 1.82
C GLY A 131 3.21 10.51 1.63
N PHE A 132 3.69 11.03 2.73
CA PHE A 132 4.50 12.23 2.81
C PHE A 132 5.77 11.99 3.60
N LEU A 133 6.91 12.41 3.07
CA LEU A 133 8.20 12.38 3.74
C LEU A 133 8.63 13.83 4.00
N PRO A 134 8.45 14.34 5.24
CA PRO A 134 8.83 15.72 5.58
C PRO A 134 10.33 15.96 5.42
N VAL A 135 10.74 17.16 5.02
CA VAL A 135 12.16 17.55 4.95
C VAL A 135 12.89 17.30 6.26
N SER A 136 12.24 17.53 7.40
CA SER A 136 12.79 17.28 8.73
C SER A 136 13.11 15.81 9.03
N GLN A 137 12.51 14.88 8.29
CA GLN A 137 12.67 13.44 8.42
C GLN A 137 13.60 12.82 7.36
N LEU A 138 14.19 13.64 6.49
CA LEU A 138 15.24 13.21 5.57
C LEU A 138 16.55 12.95 6.31
N SER A 139 17.38 12.08 5.77
CA SER A 139 18.74 11.84 6.25
C SER A 139 19.62 13.07 6.16
N ALA A 140 20.75 13.05 6.83
CA ALA A 140 21.73 14.14 6.76
C ALA A 140 22.35 14.31 5.34
N GLU A 141 22.31 13.24 4.53
CA GLU A 141 22.80 13.24 3.15
C GLU A 141 21.80 13.91 2.20
N HIS A 142 20.51 13.64 2.39
CA HIS A 142 19.44 14.14 1.53
C HIS A 142 18.81 15.44 2.06
N TYR A 143 19.19 15.85 3.28
CA TYR A 143 18.71 17.11 3.84
C TYR A 143 19.26 18.30 3.06
N PRO A 144 18.40 19.18 2.53
CA PRO A 144 18.84 20.35 1.77
C PRO A 144 19.56 21.33 2.71
N ARG A 145 20.90 21.30 2.71
CA ARG A 145 21.71 22.29 3.42
C ARG A 145 21.74 23.57 2.59
N VAL A 146 20.83 24.48 2.90
CA VAL A 146 20.77 25.82 2.27
C VAL A 146 21.26 26.85 3.25
N GLY A 147 22.14 27.75 2.80
CA GLY A 147 22.70 28.85 3.63
C GLY A 147 21.71 29.99 3.86
N SER A 148 20.63 30.04 3.12
CA SER A 148 19.52 30.97 3.25
C SER A 148 18.20 30.21 3.35
N SER A 149 17.19 30.83 3.99
CA SER A 149 15.84 30.25 4.11
C SER A 149 15.07 30.27 2.77
N ASP A 150 15.77 30.12 1.65
CA ASP A 150 15.18 30.20 0.32
C ASP A 150 14.43 28.89 0.00
N LYS A 151 13.10 29.00 0.05
CA LYS A 151 12.19 27.86 -0.12
C LYS A 151 12.25 27.26 -1.53
N ASP A 152 12.71 28.02 -2.50
CA ASP A 152 12.80 27.57 -3.89
C ASP A 152 14.07 26.75 -4.12
N GLU A 153 15.17 27.04 -3.41
CA GLU A 153 16.38 26.21 -3.42
C GLU A 153 16.14 24.86 -2.75
N ILE A 154 15.37 24.84 -1.67
CA ILE A 154 14.93 23.58 -1.02
C ILE A 154 14.15 22.71 -2.01
N LEU A 155 13.20 23.30 -2.74
CA LEU A 155 12.40 22.59 -3.72
C LEU A 155 13.26 22.02 -4.87
N GLN A 156 14.23 22.79 -5.37
CA GLN A 156 15.13 22.32 -6.43
C GLN A 156 15.95 21.09 -5.98
N ARG A 157 16.46 21.11 -4.75
CA ARG A 157 17.20 19.96 -4.20
C ARG A 157 16.32 18.74 -3.96
N LEU A 158 15.08 18.94 -3.51
CA LEU A 158 14.12 17.86 -3.34
C LEU A 158 13.71 17.24 -4.69
N ASN A 159 13.61 18.04 -5.75
CA ASN A 159 13.32 17.55 -7.10
C ASN A 159 14.38 16.57 -7.64
N VAL A 160 15.65 16.70 -7.21
CA VAL A 160 16.71 15.75 -7.58
C VAL A 160 16.48 14.35 -7.00
N LEU A 161 15.74 14.26 -5.88
CA LEU A 161 15.42 12.99 -5.22
C LEU A 161 14.22 12.27 -5.86
N ILE A 162 13.49 12.94 -6.76
CA ILE A 162 12.36 12.32 -7.46
C ILE A 162 12.88 11.17 -8.33
N GLY A 163 12.24 10.00 -8.19
CA GLY A 163 12.60 8.78 -8.91
C GLY A 163 13.78 8.01 -8.30
N GLN A 164 14.40 8.48 -7.24
CA GLN A 164 15.39 7.73 -6.49
C GLN A 164 14.70 6.80 -5.49
N THR A 165 15.32 5.65 -5.20
CA THR A 165 14.82 4.75 -4.17
C THR A 165 15.36 5.17 -2.81
N LEU A 166 14.47 5.55 -1.91
CA LEU A 166 14.79 5.94 -0.53
C LEU A 166 14.36 4.85 0.45
N LYS A 167 15.22 4.57 1.44
CA LYS A 167 14.93 3.66 2.55
C LYS A 167 14.28 4.46 3.67
N VAL A 168 13.04 4.14 3.97
CA VAL A 168 12.25 4.87 4.95
C VAL A 168 11.53 3.91 5.91
N ARG A 169 11.13 4.43 7.06
CA ARG A 169 10.25 3.77 8.02
C ARG A 169 8.96 4.55 8.15
N ILE A 170 7.87 3.86 8.45
CA ILE A 170 6.59 4.49 8.68
C ILE A 170 6.57 5.06 10.10
N LEU A 171 6.30 6.37 10.23
CA LEU A 171 6.16 7.07 11.50
C LEU A 171 4.73 7.12 11.99
N ASP A 172 3.81 7.43 11.08
CA ASP A 172 2.40 7.68 11.40
C ASP A 172 1.52 7.20 10.26
N CYS A 173 0.42 6.55 10.62
CA CYS A 173 -0.53 5.96 9.68
C CYS A 173 -1.95 6.27 10.14
N ASP A 174 -2.63 7.20 9.46
CA ASP A 174 -4.03 7.52 9.71
C ASP A 174 -4.88 7.24 8.46
N ARG A 175 -5.56 6.10 8.48
CA ARG A 175 -6.44 5.65 7.40
C ARG A 175 -7.63 6.60 7.19
N LYS A 176 -8.16 7.22 8.27
CA LYS A 176 -9.33 8.12 8.19
C LYS A 176 -8.96 9.44 7.54
N ALA A 177 -7.81 9.99 7.91
CA ALA A 177 -7.28 11.22 7.32
C ALA A 177 -6.56 10.98 5.99
N ASN A 178 -6.38 9.73 5.52
CA ASN A 178 -5.53 9.34 4.40
C ASN A 178 -4.11 9.93 4.52
N LYS A 179 -3.56 9.89 5.72
CA LYS A 179 -2.27 10.47 6.06
C LYS A 179 -1.29 9.37 6.39
N LEU A 180 -0.19 9.32 5.67
CA LEU A 180 0.91 8.41 5.87
C LEU A 180 2.20 9.21 5.90
N ILE A 181 2.94 9.12 7.01
CA ILE A 181 4.19 9.86 7.20
C ILE A 181 5.35 8.88 7.28
N PHE A 182 6.35 9.16 6.48
CA PHE A 182 7.59 8.41 6.42
C PHE A 182 8.75 9.15 7.09
N SER A 183 9.78 8.41 7.53
CA SER A 183 11.04 8.93 8.04
C SER A 183 12.21 8.13 7.49
N GLU A 184 13.15 8.81 6.90
CA GLU A 184 14.44 8.26 6.52
C GLU A 184 15.39 8.22 7.72
N LYS A 185 15.31 9.22 8.62
CA LYS A 185 16.13 9.28 9.85
C LYS A 185 15.93 8.05 10.73
N GLU A 186 14.68 7.61 10.94
CA GLU A 186 14.39 6.44 11.76
C GLU A 186 14.92 5.15 11.11
N ALA A 187 14.82 5.03 9.77
CA ALA A 187 15.36 3.89 9.05
C ALA A 187 16.90 3.77 9.21
N ILE A 188 17.61 4.91 9.24
CA ILE A 188 19.05 4.94 9.41
C ILE A 188 19.45 4.68 10.87
N LYS A 189 18.70 5.20 11.84
CA LYS A 189 18.97 4.97 13.27
C LYS A 189 18.95 3.49 13.62
N ASP A 190 17.96 2.73 13.15
CA ASP A 190 17.90 1.29 13.41
C ASP A 190 19.10 0.55 12.80
N GLY A 191 19.52 0.95 11.60
CA GLY A 191 20.73 0.41 10.97
C GLY A 191 22.02 0.74 11.75
N LEU A 192 22.07 1.90 12.40
CA LEU A 192 23.20 2.31 13.26
C LEU A 192 23.12 1.61 14.63
N SER A 193 21.95 1.52 15.26
CA SER A 193 21.77 0.85 16.55
C SER A 193 22.21 -0.60 16.49
N ALA A 194 21.85 -1.34 15.45
CA ALA A 194 22.29 -2.70 15.22
C ALA A 194 23.83 -2.85 15.02
N ARG A 195 24.49 -1.76 14.59
CA ARG A 195 25.97 -1.71 14.52
C ARG A 195 26.59 -1.34 15.85
N PHE A 196 25.97 -0.43 16.61
CA PHE A 196 26.45 -0.03 17.93
C PHE A 196 26.32 -1.14 18.98
N GLU A 197 25.28 -1.99 18.91
CA GLU A 197 25.14 -3.16 19.80
C GLU A 197 26.28 -4.19 19.64
N LYS A 198 26.98 -4.17 18.50
CA LYS A 198 28.14 -5.04 18.24
C LYS A 198 29.47 -4.45 18.69
N LEU A 199 29.46 -3.19 19.16
CA LEU A 199 30.67 -2.51 19.62
C LEU A 199 30.78 -2.63 21.13
N THR A 200 31.93 -3.09 21.60
CA THR A 200 32.26 -3.16 23.03
C THR A 200 33.25 -2.06 23.39
N ILE A 201 33.22 -1.63 24.65
CA ILE A 201 34.15 -0.61 25.14
C ILE A 201 35.58 -1.14 25.02
N GLY A 202 36.41 -0.45 24.23
CA GLY A 202 37.79 -0.86 23.93
C GLY A 202 38.01 -1.32 22.49
N ASP A 203 36.97 -1.46 21.68
CA ASP A 203 37.08 -1.81 20.26
C ASP A 203 37.69 -0.67 19.46
N THR A 204 38.58 -1.02 18.53
CA THR A 204 39.13 -0.06 17.57
C THR A 204 38.30 -0.05 16.30
N VAL A 205 37.70 1.11 15.99
CA VAL A 205 36.86 1.29 14.80
C VAL A 205 37.53 2.29 13.84
N GLN A 206 37.36 2.05 12.55
CA GLN A 206 37.74 3.01 11.52
C GLN A 206 36.55 3.94 11.25
N GLY A 207 36.78 5.24 11.28
CA GLY A 207 35.78 6.26 11.01
C GLY A 207 36.36 7.41 10.18
N ILE A 208 35.44 8.10 9.49
CA ILE A 208 35.78 9.32 8.74
C ILE A 208 35.27 10.51 9.56
N VAL A 209 36.15 11.46 9.84
CA VAL A 209 35.79 12.69 10.54
C VAL A 209 34.96 13.54 9.59
N THR A 210 33.70 13.78 9.93
CA THR A 210 32.75 14.57 9.10
C THR A 210 32.66 16.04 9.54
N GLY A 211 33.16 16.37 10.71
CA GLY A 211 33.19 17.75 11.22
C GLY A 211 33.95 17.82 12.54
N VAL A 212 34.52 18.96 12.81
CA VAL A 212 35.17 19.32 14.08
C VAL A 212 34.47 20.56 14.62
N VAL A 213 34.07 20.52 15.87
CA VAL A 213 33.44 21.64 16.59
C VAL A 213 34.28 21.99 17.81
N ASP A 214 34.10 23.21 18.38
CA ASP A 214 34.96 23.72 19.44
C ASP A 214 34.99 22.89 20.73
N PHE A 215 34.05 21.93 20.88
CA PHE A 215 33.93 21.05 22.06
C PHE A 215 34.09 19.54 21.74
N GLY A 216 34.50 19.16 20.52
CA GLY A 216 34.69 17.76 20.18
C GLY A 216 34.82 17.46 18.68
#